data_9edc4f22be786cac3bf053a87377abb8
#
_entry.id   9edc4f22be786cac3bf053a87377abb8
#
_cell.length_a   1.000
_cell.length_b   1.000
_cell.length_c   1.000
_cell.angle_alpha   90.00
_cell.angle_beta   90.00
_cell.angle_gamma   90.00
#
_symmetry.space_group_name_H-M   'P 1'
#
loop_
_entity.id
_entity.type
_entity.pdbx_description
1 polymer ?
#
loop_
_entity_poly.entity_id
_entity_poly.type
_entity_poly.pdbx_seq_one_letter_code
_entity_poly.pdbx_strand_id
1 'polypeptide(L)'
;MKRFRGYLQTSHLNPLLPGLLMTFALSSLAHAQASSSITGMVSDPSGAPVLAVQVSARNLETGAARSVTTNENGRYEILSLPVGRYEIKATKPGFEDSLRTGVELALGQEASIDFHLQVGSLNSEIKVTGDAPMITTSTRNISGVVGEQQVKELPLNGRSYDLLLPLNPGVVNFTSQKTGGTGISNSSTANNFAVSGNRPQQNLFLLNGIEYTGAAENNMQPGGTSGMLLGVEAVREFNVQRESYSAEFGKRPGGQVLIATRSGSNQWHGSAFEFLRNNVLDAPNFFDQGTAPPFQRNQFGASLGGPFQVDKTFLFANYEGFRQKLHQTSEAFVPSAASRAAAAASVQPLLNLWPTPVPGARDFNGISEVFSSPLQTIGEDFGTTRLDHLFSQEDSLAAVYTVDDGNDFTATPLDPLSSDIVTLREQVLSVEETRIFSPAWVNTARVGFSRAGYFFTGEPTPGTPAASVPGFLLGRPVGAVVVGGSAASNPQAAIGLAGSNNGSNLRIARNLFTYEDRVSLTRGRHQPVRTGYLRESPVLPPGNYLYVSFRSGSHGDELALAVCRVLCRRHDSTEPAVHALSRLPRRILHGME
;
A
#
# COMPACT_ATOMS: atom_id res chain seq x y z
N MET A 1 29.59 -0.31 70.58
CA MET A 1 29.69 1.08 70.10
C MET A 1 30.62 1.13 68.91
N LYS A 2 30.09 1.15 67.66
CA LYS A 2 30.85 1.53 66.46
C LYS A 2 29.84 2.24 65.53
N ARG A 3 30.10 3.49 65.26
CA ARG A 3 29.30 4.41 64.42
C ARG A 3 29.47 3.99 62.95
N PHE A 4 28.38 3.76 62.22
CA PHE A 4 28.36 3.75 60.76
C PHE A 4 28.01 5.17 60.28
N ARG A 5 28.95 5.80 59.60
CA ARG A 5 28.71 7.04 58.80
C ARG A 5 28.24 6.63 57.42
N GLY A 6 27.02 6.98 57.07
CA GLY A 6 26.50 6.86 55.71
C GLY A 6 27.12 7.92 54.78
N TYR A 7 27.70 7.46 53.68
CA TYR A 7 28.07 8.30 52.55
C TYR A 7 26.84 8.55 51.66
N LEU A 8 26.37 9.77 51.63
CA LEU A 8 25.48 10.24 50.56
C LEU A 8 26.32 10.47 49.31
N GLN A 9 26.24 9.54 48.35
CA GLN A 9 26.78 9.71 47.01
C GLN A 9 25.79 10.53 46.19
N THR A 10 26.10 11.81 45.93
CA THR A 10 25.42 12.64 44.95
C THR A 10 25.72 12.07 43.58
N SER A 11 24.71 11.42 42.98
CA SER A 11 24.77 10.99 41.59
C SER A 11 24.86 12.23 40.67
N HIS A 12 26.02 12.46 40.09
CA HIS A 12 26.19 13.39 38.99
C HIS A 12 25.31 12.95 37.81
N LEU A 13 24.19 13.60 37.59
CA LEU A 13 23.40 13.49 36.35
C LEU A 13 24.33 13.86 35.19
N ASN A 14 24.59 12.88 34.36
CA ASN A 14 25.47 12.98 33.21
C ASN A 14 24.97 14.10 32.30
N PRO A 15 25.70 15.20 32.04
CA PRO A 15 25.23 16.32 31.23
C PRO A 15 24.98 15.96 29.77
N LEU A 16 25.30 14.71 29.38
CA LEU A 16 25.00 14.17 28.05
C LEU A 16 23.50 13.84 27.86
N LEU A 17 22.73 13.61 28.94
CA LEU A 17 21.31 13.27 28.84
C LEU A 17 20.43 14.45 28.37
N PRO A 18 20.57 15.67 28.89
CA PRO A 18 19.87 16.86 28.36
C PRO A 18 20.34 17.23 26.95
N GLY A 19 21.62 17.07 26.64
CA GLY A 19 22.14 17.27 25.28
C GLY A 19 21.59 16.28 24.28
N LEU A 20 21.43 15.02 24.67
CA LEU A 20 20.82 13.98 23.84
C LEU A 20 19.31 14.20 23.63
N LEU A 21 18.60 14.66 24.68
CA LEU A 21 17.18 15.04 24.59
C LEU A 21 16.99 16.30 23.73
N MET A 22 17.92 17.25 23.79
CA MET A 22 17.86 18.47 22.99
C MET A 22 18.25 18.23 21.51
N THR A 23 19.16 17.28 21.24
CA THR A 23 19.45 16.79 19.87
C THR A 23 18.31 15.97 19.32
N PHE A 24 17.59 15.19 20.14
CA PHE A 24 16.37 14.49 19.72
C PHE A 24 15.23 15.47 19.36
N ALA A 25 15.09 16.58 20.09
CA ALA A 25 14.10 17.62 19.81
C ALA A 25 14.41 18.47 18.56
N LEU A 26 15.66 18.44 18.06
CA LEU A 26 16.10 19.19 16.88
C LEU A 26 16.18 18.35 15.60
N SER A 27 15.94 17.03 15.68
CA SER A 27 16.10 16.09 14.58
C SER A 27 14.77 15.68 13.95
N SER A 28 13.98 16.65 13.49
CA SER A 28 12.73 16.38 12.76
C SER A 28 12.88 16.80 11.31
N LEU A 29 12.83 15.85 10.36
CA LEU A 29 12.86 16.15 8.92
C LEU A 29 12.04 15.18 8.05
N ALA A 30 11.12 15.75 7.38
CA ALA A 30 10.42 15.58 6.10
C ALA A 30 10.13 14.21 5.52
N HIS A 31 8.84 13.85 5.44
CA HIS A 31 8.20 13.13 4.34
C HIS A 31 6.71 13.43 4.31
N ALA A 32 6.16 13.26 3.11
CA ALA A 32 4.87 13.71 2.74
C ALA A 32 3.76 12.78 3.12
N GLN A 33 2.72 13.41 3.51
CA GLN A 33 1.38 12.92 3.34
C GLN A 33 0.72 13.69 2.20
N ALA A 34 -0.07 13.00 1.41
CA ALA A 34 -1.00 13.61 0.50
C ALA A 34 -2.18 14.23 1.27
N SER A 35 -1.96 15.32 1.95
CA SER A 35 -3.04 16.19 2.43
C SER A 35 -3.41 17.15 1.31
N SER A 36 -4.69 17.48 1.20
CA SER A 36 -5.18 18.44 0.22
C SER A 36 -5.13 19.85 0.80
N SER A 37 -5.06 20.84 -0.06
CA SER A 37 -5.08 22.25 0.32
C SER A 37 -5.93 23.09 -0.63
N ILE A 38 -6.39 24.24 -0.15
CA ILE A 38 -7.06 25.24 -0.97
C ILE A 38 -6.25 26.52 -0.90
N THR A 39 -5.90 27.05 -2.06
CA THR A 39 -5.21 28.34 -2.21
C THR A 39 -6.06 29.27 -3.05
N GLY A 40 -5.78 30.56 -3.00
CA GLY A 40 -6.44 31.50 -3.89
C GLY A 40 -6.15 32.96 -3.54
N MET A 41 -6.74 33.83 -4.34
CA MET A 41 -6.67 35.27 -4.18
C MET A 41 -8.07 35.87 -4.04
N VAL A 42 -8.21 36.84 -3.16
CA VAL A 42 -9.43 37.63 -3.03
C VAL A 42 -9.17 39.04 -3.55
N SER A 43 -9.97 39.47 -4.50
CA SER A 43 -9.91 40.77 -5.13
C SER A 43 -11.25 41.50 -5.06
N ASP A 44 -11.22 42.83 -5.20
CA ASP A 44 -12.40 43.65 -5.38
C ASP A 44 -12.81 43.75 -6.87
N PRO A 45 -13.91 44.45 -7.22
CA PRO A 45 -14.34 44.58 -8.61
C PRO A 45 -13.34 45.31 -9.53
N SER A 46 -12.39 46.04 -8.98
CA SER A 46 -11.32 46.71 -9.74
C SER A 46 -10.11 45.79 -10.00
N GLY A 47 -10.12 44.58 -9.39
CA GLY A 47 -9.02 43.62 -9.43
C GLY A 47 -7.95 43.89 -8.36
N ALA A 48 -8.16 44.86 -7.45
CA ALA A 48 -7.23 45.11 -6.36
C ALA A 48 -7.33 44.04 -5.26
N PRO A 49 -6.20 43.59 -4.67
CA PRO A 49 -6.21 42.57 -3.64
C PRO A 49 -6.89 43.08 -2.36
N VAL A 50 -7.74 42.22 -1.76
CA VAL A 50 -8.44 42.55 -0.52
C VAL A 50 -7.81 41.81 0.65
N LEU A 51 -7.18 42.57 1.56
CA LEU A 51 -6.54 42.06 2.78
C LEU A 51 -7.57 41.79 3.89
N ALA A 52 -7.23 40.93 4.84
CA ALA A 52 -8.04 40.59 6.03
C ALA A 52 -9.48 40.15 5.70
N VAL A 53 -9.67 39.42 4.60
CA VAL A 53 -10.89 38.68 4.30
C VAL A 53 -10.85 37.36 5.04
N GLN A 54 -11.89 37.02 5.77
CA GLN A 54 -12.03 35.71 6.36
C GLN A 54 -12.51 34.72 5.29
N VAL A 55 -11.70 33.69 5.02
CA VAL A 55 -12.05 32.59 4.11
C VAL A 55 -12.19 31.33 4.93
N SER A 56 -13.36 30.70 4.87
CA SER A 56 -13.68 29.45 5.57
C SER A 56 -13.98 28.32 4.59
N ALA A 57 -13.40 27.15 4.83
CA ALA A 57 -13.71 25.91 4.12
C ALA A 57 -14.46 24.98 5.07
N ARG A 58 -15.69 24.61 4.73
CA ARG A 58 -16.53 23.71 5.50
C ARG A 58 -16.71 22.40 4.73
N ASN A 59 -16.36 21.28 5.37
CA ASN A 59 -16.64 19.96 4.85
C ASN A 59 -18.14 19.64 4.97
N LEU A 60 -18.79 19.32 3.86
CA LEU A 60 -20.23 19.08 3.81
C LEU A 60 -20.65 17.72 4.41
N GLU A 61 -19.71 16.79 4.56
CA GLU A 61 -19.97 15.44 5.07
C GLU A 61 -19.88 15.39 6.60
N THR A 62 -18.89 16.10 7.16
CA THR A 62 -18.60 16.06 8.61
C THR A 62 -18.97 17.33 9.35
N GLY A 63 -19.25 18.43 8.64
CA GLY A 63 -19.49 19.74 9.24
C GLY A 63 -18.20 20.45 9.71
N ALA A 64 -17.05 19.80 9.65
CA ALA A 64 -15.78 20.40 10.05
C ALA A 64 -15.45 21.63 9.22
N ALA A 65 -15.07 22.73 9.87
CA ALA A 65 -14.76 23.99 9.21
C ALA A 65 -13.35 24.48 9.56
N ARG A 66 -12.67 25.07 8.60
CA ARG A 66 -11.37 25.75 8.80
C ARG A 66 -11.43 27.15 8.23
N SER A 67 -10.86 28.11 8.94
CA SER A 67 -10.87 29.51 8.55
C SER A 67 -9.46 30.09 8.57
N VAL A 68 -9.16 30.91 7.56
CA VAL A 68 -7.93 31.70 7.45
C VAL A 68 -8.26 33.12 7.04
N THR A 69 -7.30 34.04 7.16
CA THR A 69 -7.45 35.43 6.68
C THR A 69 -6.49 35.69 5.54
N THR A 70 -6.92 36.50 4.55
CA THR A 70 -6.07 36.90 3.44
C THR A 70 -4.95 37.84 3.93
N ASN A 71 -3.77 37.68 3.32
CA ASN A 71 -2.61 38.55 3.57
C ASN A 71 -2.72 39.89 2.82
N GLU A 72 -1.66 40.73 2.91
CA GLU A 72 -1.59 42.03 2.25
C GLU A 72 -1.75 42.01 0.73
N ASN A 73 -1.47 40.86 0.10
CA ASN A 73 -1.63 40.62 -1.34
C ASN A 73 -2.97 39.96 -1.68
N GLY A 74 -3.93 39.91 -0.75
CA GLY A 74 -5.21 39.27 -0.94
C GLY A 74 -5.14 37.74 -1.04
N ARG A 75 -3.99 37.09 -0.77
CA ARG A 75 -3.81 35.63 -0.89
C ARG A 75 -4.17 34.94 0.40
N TYR A 76 -4.73 33.74 0.26
CA TYR A 76 -5.04 32.83 1.34
C TYR A 76 -4.63 31.40 1.02
N GLU A 77 -4.45 30.60 2.05
CA GLU A 77 -4.13 29.18 1.95
C GLU A 77 -4.69 28.43 3.14
N ILE A 78 -5.44 27.35 2.88
CA ILE A 78 -6.01 26.44 3.87
C ILE A 78 -5.34 25.09 3.68
N LEU A 79 -4.43 24.74 4.61
CA LEU A 79 -3.60 23.54 4.56
C LEU A 79 -4.28 22.33 5.21
N SER A 80 -3.78 21.13 4.89
CA SER A 80 -4.10 19.86 5.56
C SER A 80 -5.59 19.56 5.63
N LEU A 81 -6.33 19.83 4.55
CA LEU A 81 -7.74 19.50 4.46
C LEU A 81 -7.91 18.01 4.13
N PRO A 82 -8.79 17.27 4.84
CA PRO A 82 -9.19 15.95 4.43
C PRO A 82 -9.82 15.92 3.04
N VAL A 83 -9.76 14.80 2.36
CA VAL A 83 -10.49 14.59 1.10
C VAL A 83 -11.99 14.71 1.33
N GLY A 84 -12.73 15.29 0.39
CA GLY A 84 -14.17 15.45 0.53
C GLY A 84 -14.75 16.61 -0.24
N ARG A 85 -16.07 16.82 -0.05
CA ARG A 85 -16.82 17.92 -0.64
C ARG A 85 -16.86 19.10 0.31
N TYR A 86 -16.55 20.27 -0.24
CA TYR A 86 -16.42 21.50 0.53
C TYR A 86 -17.30 22.62 0.00
N GLU A 87 -17.67 23.47 0.93
CA GLU A 87 -18.23 24.77 0.73
C GLU A 87 -17.20 25.81 1.21
N ILE A 88 -16.87 26.77 0.36
CA ILE A 88 -15.88 27.80 0.67
C ILE A 88 -16.58 29.16 0.72
N LYS A 89 -16.43 29.85 1.85
CA LYS A 89 -17.08 31.15 2.06
C LYS A 89 -16.01 32.22 2.34
N ALA A 90 -16.10 33.34 1.62
CA ALA A 90 -15.27 34.52 1.86
C ALA A 90 -16.14 35.66 2.41
N THR A 91 -15.76 36.22 3.56
CA THR A 91 -16.53 37.27 4.27
C THR A 91 -15.63 38.44 4.68
N LYS A 92 -16.10 39.65 4.49
CA LYS A 92 -15.47 40.87 4.98
C LYS A 92 -16.47 42.00 5.19
N PRO A 93 -16.43 42.74 6.32
CA PRO A 93 -17.28 43.91 6.52
C PRO A 93 -17.15 44.92 5.40
N GLY A 94 -18.30 45.36 4.82
CA GLY A 94 -18.35 46.31 3.69
C GLY A 94 -18.38 45.64 2.31
N PHE A 95 -18.29 44.34 2.25
CA PHE A 95 -18.45 43.52 1.04
C PHE A 95 -19.61 42.50 1.19
N GLU A 96 -20.14 42.07 0.09
CA GLU A 96 -21.09 40.96 0.04
C GLU A 96 -20.38 39.62 0.32
N ASP A 97 -21.05 38.73 1.04
CA ASP A 97 -20.54 37.38 1.28
C ASP A 97 -20.48 36.60 -0.05
N SER A 98 -19.35 35.98 -0.32
CA SER A 98 -19.19 35.14 -1.50
C SER A 98 -19.06 33.68 -1.09
N LEU A 99 -19.99 32.83 -1.60
CA LEU A 99 -20.06 31.41 -1.31
C LEU A 99 -19.79 30.60 -2.57
N ARG A 100 -18.84 29.65 -2.49
CA ARG A 100 -18.56 28.67 -3.53
C ARG A 100 -18.89 27.28 -3.05
N THR A 101 -19.80 26.61 -3.74
CA THR A 101 -20.23 25.23 -3.44
C THR A 101 -19.78 24.29 -4.56
N GLY A 102 -19.74 22.96 -4.27
CA GLY A 102 -19.35 21.94 -5.25
C GLY A 102 -17.83 21.78 -5.39
N VAL A 103 -17.06 22.23 -4.41
CA VAL A 103 -15.60 22.04 -4.40
C VAL A 103 -15.29 20.64 -3.91
N GLU A 104 -14.80 19.77 -4.78
CA GLU A 104 -14.33 18.43 -4.41
C GLU A 104 -12.82 18.43 -4.30
N LEU A 105 -12.30 18.04 -3.13
CA LEU A 105 -10.87 17.91 -2.87
C LEU A 105 -10.46 16.44 -2.90
N ALA A 106 -9.62 16.10 -3.86
CA ALA A 106 -9.01 14.80 -3.98
C ALA A 106 -7.67 14.71 -3.24
N LEU A 107 -7.23 13.48 -2.98
CA LEU A 107 -6.02 13.16 -2.24
C LEU A 107 -4.77 13.77 -2.87
N GLY A 108 -4.05 14.58 -2.09
CA GLY A 108 -2.84 15.26 -2.55
C GLY A 108 -3.09 16.40 -3.55
N GLN A 109 -4.32 16.89 -3.65
CA GLN A 109 -4.68 17.98 -4.54
C GLN A 109 -4.50 19.34 -3.86
N GLU A 110 -3.99 20.30 -4.62
CA GLU A 110 -4.04 21.71 -4.31
C GLU A 110 -5.06 22.38 -5.24
N ALA A 111 -6.20 22.83 -4.67
CA ALA A 111 -7.23 23.52 -5.41
C ALA A 111 -7.02 25.03 -5.37
N SER A 112 -7.02 25.70 -6.53
CA SER A 112 -6.94 27.16 -6.61
C SER A 112 -8.32 27.76 -6.78
N ILE A 113 -8.78 28.56 -5.81
CA ILE A 113 -10.11 29.17 -5.79
C ILE A 113 -9.99 30.66 -5.52
N ASP A 114 -10.26 31.46 -6.53
CA ASP A 114 -10.23 32.92 -6.42
C ASP A 114 -11.63 33.48 -6.14
N PHE A 115 -11.71 34.56 -5.37
CA PHE A 115 -12.92 35.29 -5.05
C PHE A 115 -12.84 36.73 -5.55
N HIS A 116 -13.96 37.21 -6.11
CA HIS A 116 -14.18 38.60 -6.48
C HIS A 116 -15.32 39.14 -5.61
N LEU A 117 -14.97 39.90 -4.56
CA LEU A 117 -15.95 40.43 -3.61
C LEU A 117 -16.58 41.71 -4.16
N GLN A 118 -17.89 41.80 -4.15
CA GLN A 118 -18.65 43.00 -4.51
C GLN A 118 -18.81 43.90 -3.28
N VAL A 119 -18.78 45.21 -3.48
CA VAL A 119 -19.09 46.15 -2.42
C VAL A 119 -20.58 46.14 -2.17
N GLY A 120 -21.01 45.82 -0.95
CA GLY A 120 -22.42 45.70 -0.64
C GLY A 120 -22.72 45.53 0.84
N SER A 121 -24.00 45.35 1.21
CA SER A 121 -24.41 45.13 2.58
C SER A 121 -24.19 43.70 3.02
N LEU A 122 -23.92 43.45 4.28
CA LEU A 122 -23.71 42.13 4.92
C LEU A 122 -24.86 41.11 4.75
N ASN A 123 -25.99 41.51 4.20
CA ASN A 123 -27.17 40.65 4.01
C ASN A 123 -27.35 40.13 2.59
N SER A 124 -26.41 40.42 1.68
CA SER A 124 -26.40 39.92 0.31
C SER A 124 -25.36 38.83 0.16
N GLU A 125 -25.75 37.64 -0.28
CA GLU A 125 -24.85 36.49 -0.52
C GLU A 125 -24.85 36.14 -2.01
N ILE A 126 -23.67 36.17 -2.62
CA ILE A 126 -23.47 35.70 -3.99
C ILE A 126 -23.09 34.24 -3.96
N LYS A 127 -24.04 33.37 -4.34
CA LYS A 127 -23.78 31.94 -4.46
C LYS A 127 -23.29 31.60 -5.87
N VAL A 128 -22.02 31.20 -5.99
CA VAL A 128 -21.47 30.66 -7.23
C VAL A 128 -21.50 29.15 -7.18
N THR A 129 -22.40 28.54 -7.98
CA THR A 129 -22.45 27.10 -8.16
C THR A 129 -21.70 26.76 -9.44
N GLY A 130 -20.63 26.03 -9.34
CA GLY A 130 -19.87 25.57 -10.50
C GLY A 130 -18.81 24.58 -10.04
N ASP A 131 -18.62 23.53 -10.83
CA ASP A 131 -17.46 22.67 -10.65
C ASP A 131 -16.21 23.53 -10.73
N ALA A 132 -15.46 23.63 -9.65
CA ALA A 132 -14.14 24.23 -9.70
C ALA A 132 -13.35 23.41 -10.73
N PRO A 133 -12.82 24.05 -11.79
CA PRO A 133 -12.01 23.29 -12.72
C PRO A 133 -10.88 22.65 -11.92
N MET A 134 -10.73 21.33 -12.01
CA MET A 134 -9.63 20.56 -11.39
C MET A 134 -8.30 20.86 -12.11
N ILE A 135 -8.01 22.16 -12.31
CA ILE A 135 -6.77 22.59 -12.93
C ILE A 135 -5.77 22.81 -11.80
N THR A 136 -4.99 21.83 -11.49
CA THR A 136 -3.78 21.94 -10.66
C THR A 136 -2.70 22.68 -11.47
N THR A 137 -2.73 24.01 -11.45
CA THR A 137 -1.74 24.83 -12.17
C THR A 137 -0.46 25.05 -11.35
N SER A 138 -0.48 24.70 -10.08
CA SER A 138 0.61 24.98 -9.13
C SER A 138 1.53 23.79 -8.89
N THR A 139 1.06 22.54 -9.13
CA THR A 139 1.90 21.36 -8.88
C THR A 139 2.49 20.82 -10.18
N ARG A 140 3.79 20.50 -10.13
CA ARG A 140 4.51 19.83 -11.23
C ARG A 140 4.27 18.31 -11.25
N ASN A 141 3.48 17.82 -10.31
CA ASN A 141 3.22 16.38 -10.17
C ASN A 141 2.32 15.89 -11.31
N ILE A 142 2.81 14.90 -12.03
CA ILE A 142 1.98 14.18 -13.00
C ILE A 142 1.26 13.07 -12.25
N SER A 143 0.00 13.31 -11.92
CA SER A 143 -0.82 12.37 -11.16
C SER A 143 -2.18 12.17 -11.81
N GLY A 144 -2.84 11.06 -11.47
CA GLY A 144 -4.21 10.79 -11.85
C GLY A 144 -4.99 10.24 -10.66
N VAL A 145 -6.17 10.79 -10.45
CA VAL A 145 -7.09 10.40 -9.39
C VAL A 145 -8.15 9.46 -9.94
N VAL A 146 -8.42 8.37 -9.23
CA VAL A 146 -9.58 7.50 -9.45
C VAL A 146 -10.49 7.66 -8.25
N GLY A 147 -11.62 8.30 -8.47
CA GLY A 147 -12.57 8.65 -7.41
C GLY A 147 -13.50 7.52 -7.04
N GLU A 148 -14.27 7.71 -5.97
CA GLU A 148 -15.17 6.73 -5.36
C GLU A 148 -16.14 6.11 -6.37
N GLN A 149 -16.77 6.92 -7.21
CA GLN A 149 -17.73 6.43 -8.21
C GLN A 149 -17.06 5.48 -9.21
N GLN A 150 -15.86 5.82 -9.69
CA GLN A 150 -15.12 4.96 -10.60
C GLN A 150 -14.69 3.65 -9.93
N VAL A 151 -14.25 3.70 -8.65
CA VAL A 151 -13.87 2.51 -7.90
C VAL A 151 -15.05 1.55 -7.73
N LYS A 152 -16.25 2.06 -7.49
CA LYS A 152 -17.45 1.25 -7.24
C LYS A 152 -18.18 0.77 -8.46
N GLU A 153 -18.31 1.62 -9.49
CA GLU A 153 -19.23 1.39 -10.60
C GLU A 153 -18.56 0.80 -11.84
N LEU A 154 -17.24 0.95 -11.99
CA LEU A 154 -16.54 0.32 -13.10
C LEU A 154 -16.50 -1.20 -12.94
N PRO A 155 -16.74 -1.96 -14.01
CA PRO A 155 -16.74 -3.43 -13.94
C PRO A 155 -15.32 -3.94 -13.68
N LEU A 156 -15.13 -4.56 -12.51
CA LEU A 156 -13.85 -5.12 -12.08
C LEU A 156 -13.95 -6.64 -11.98
N ASN A 157 -13.03 -7.35 -12.60
CA ASN A 157 -12.94 -8.79 -12.40
C ASN A 157 -12.46 -9.10 -10.98
N GLY A 158 -13.34 -9.71 -10.17
CA GLY A 158 -13.06 -10.01 -8.77
C GLY A 158 -13.02 -8.77 -7.87
N ARG A 159 -13.60 -7.64 -8.29
CA ARG A 159 -13.65 -6.38 -7.53
C ARG A 159 -12.29 -5.89 -7.03
N SER A 160 -11.22 -6.18 -7.79
CA SER A 160 -9.87 -5.70 -7.46
C SER A 160 -9.69 -4.28 -7.95
N TYR A 161 -9.69 -3.31 -7.05
CA TYR A 161 -9.64 -1.88 -7.45
C TYR A 161 -8.29 -1.47 -8.04
N ASP A 162 -7.23 -2.23 -7.82
CA ASP A 162 -5.93 -2.00 -8.45
C ASP A 162 -5.96 -2.18 -9.98
N LEU A 163 -6.96 -2.92 -10.51
CA LEU A 163 -7.20 -3.01 -11.96
C LEU A 163 -7.58 -1.67 -12.61
N LEU A 164 -7.89 -0.65 -11.81
CA LEU A 164 -8.11 0.71 -12.29
C LEU A 164 -6.82 1.54 -12.39
N LEU A 165 -5.70 1.05 -11.87
CA LEU A 165 -4.42 1.76 -12.00
C LEU A 165 -4.05 2.09 -13.45
N PRO A 166 -4.28 1.19 -14.46
CA PRO A 166 -4.02 1.48 -15.86
C PRO A 166 -4.91 2.56 -16.50
N LEU A 167 -5.95 3.05 -15.82
CA LEU A 167 -6.66 4.26 -16.27
C LEU A 167 -5.74 5.49 -16.28
N ASN A 168 -4.63 5.42 -15.53
CA ASN A 168 -3.63 6.45 -15.53
C ASN A 168 -2.63 6.21 -16.68
N PRO A 169 -2.42 7.17 -17.59
CA PRO A 169 -1.44 7.03 -18.66
C PRO A 169 -0.04 6.69 -18.13
N GLY A 170 0.68 5.78 -18.79
CA GLY A 170 2.01 5.33 -18.36
C GLY A 170 2.00 4.24 -17.28
N VAL A 171 0.82 3.73 -16.88
CA VAL A 171 0.69 2.54 -16.05
C VAL A 171 0.35 1.33 -16.93
N VAL A 172 1.13 0.27 -16.80
CA VAL A 172 0.95 -0.96 -17.58
C VAL A 172 0.82 -2.16 -16.63
N ASN A 173 -0.19 -2.99 -16.87
CA ASN A 173 -0.39 -4.21 -16.13
C ASN A 173 0.48 -5.33 -16.72
N PHE A 174 1.43 -5.83 -15.95
CA PHE A 174 2.34 -6.93 -16.30
C PHE A 174 1.93 -8.27 -15.70
N THR A 175 0.78 -8.38 -15.07
CA THR A 175 0.36 -9.59 -14.35
C THR A 175 0.34 -10.83 -15.23
N SER A 176 -0.11 -10.71 -16.48
CA SER A 176 -0.14 -11.82 -17.45
C SER A 176 1.22 -12.26 -17.96
N GLN A 177 2.25 -11.43 -17.78
CA GLN A 177 3.63 -11.72 -18.20
C GLN A 177 4.47 -12.31 -17.06
N LYS A 178 3.85 -12.73 -15.96
CA LYS A 178 4.51 -13.56 -14.97
C LYS A 178 4.94 -14.85 -15.65
N THR A 179 6.18 -14.89 -16.08
CA THR A 179 6.77 -16.13 -16.61
C THR A 179 6.86 -17.13 -15.47
N GLY A 180 6.30 -18.31 -15.65
CA GLY A 180 6.41 -19.41 -14.72
C GLY A 180 7.86 -19.82 -14.49
N GLY A 181 8.59 -19.06 -13.68
CA GLY A 181 9.92 -19.45 -13.23
C GLY A 181 9.80 -20.44 -12.08
N THR A 182 10.76 -21.30 -11.95
CA THR A 182 10.90 -22.26 -10.85
C THR A 182 11.33 -21.60 -9.54
N GLY A 183 11.21 -20.29 -9.40
CA GLY A 183 11.63 -19.54 -8.23
C GLY A 183 10.46 -18.90 -7.49
N ILE A 184 10.67 -18.63 -6.23
CA ILE A 184 9.82 -17.89 -5.30
C ILE A 184 9.41 -16.50 -5.87
N SER A 185 10.09 -16.09 -6.93
CA SER A 185 9.91 -14.82 -7.63
C SER A 185 8.54 -14.61 -8.28
N ASN A 186 7.74 -15.65 -8.34
CA ASN A 186 6.45 -15.66 -9.01
C ASN A 186 5.32 -15.86 -8.03
N SER A 187 5.38 -15.20 -6.88
CA SER A 187 4.22 -15.21 -6.02
C SER A 187 3.01 -14.81 -6.84
N SER A 188 2.07 -15.69 -6.92
CA SER A 188 0.80 -15.55 -7.62
C SER A 188 -0.11 -14.51 -6.95
N THR A 189 0.28 -14.03 -5.79
CA THR A 189 -0.45 -13.03 -5.02
C THR A 189 -0.19 -11.65 -5.58
N ALA A 190 -1.23 -10.90 -5.83
CA ALA A 190 -1.29 -9.54 -6.35
C ALA A 190 -0.94 -9.32 -7.84
N ASN A 191 -1.51 -8.28 -8.38
CA ASN A 191 -1.23 -7.81 -9.72
C ASN A 191 0.11 -7.06 -9.79
N ASN A 192 0.76 -7.06 -10.95
CA ASN A 192 2.02 -6.37 -11.17
C ASN A 192 1.82 -5.20 -12.13
N PHE A 193 2.09 -4.00 -11.66
CA PHE A 193 2.00 -2.79 -12.48
C PHE A 193 3.37 -2.13 -12.64
N ALA A 194 3.75 -1.83 -13.86
CA ALA A 194 4.85 -0.93 -14.15
C ALA A 194 4.31 0.49 -14.30
N VAL A 195 4.94 1.45 -13.63
CA VAL A 195 4.58 2.87 -13.69
C VAL A 195 5.73 3.65 -14.29
N SER A 196 5.47 4.38 -15.38
CA SER A 196 6.47 5.18 -16.13
C SER A 196 7.74 4.39 -16.49
N GLY A 197 7.58 3.14 -16.92
CA GLY A 197 8.70 2.27 -17.30
C GLY A 197 9.49 1.66 -16.12
N ASN A 198 9.16 2.03 -14.89
CA ASN A 198 9.80 1.45 -13.70
C ASN A 198 9.26 0.04 -13.41
N ARG A 199 10.10 -0.79 -12.78
CA ARG A 199 9.71 -2.16 -12.40
C ARG A 199 8.60 -2.14 -11.35
N PRO A 200 7.68 -3.13 -11.34
CA PRO A 200 6.61 -3.20 -10.34
C PRO A 200 7.10 -3.11 -8.89
N GLN A 201 8.26 -3.70 -8.57
CA GLN A 201 8.86 -3.69 -7.22
C GLN A 201 9.31 -2.29 -6.77
N GLN A 202 9.39 -1.33 -7.69
CA GLN A 202 9.79 0.05 -7.41
C GLN A 202 8.62 0.95 -7.05
N ASN A 203 7.38 0.48 -7.17
CA ASN A 203 6.20 1.22 -6.73
C ASN A 203 6.05 1.20 -5.21
N LEU A 204 5.46 2.25 -4.68
CA LEU A 204 5.11 2.37 -3.26
C LEU A 204 3.60 2.57 -3.12
N PHE A 205 2.96 1.72 -2.34
CA PHE A 205 1.56 1.86 -1.98
C PHE A 205 1.45 2.41 -0.57
N LEU A 206 0.63 3.42 -0.39
CA LEU A 206 0.37 4.06 0.90
C LEU A 206 -1.14 4.04 1.17
N LEU A 207 -1.55 3.34 2.21
CA LEU A 207 -2.92 3.32 2.70
C LEU A 207 -3.04 4.27 3.88
N ASN A 208 -3.81 5.36 3.72
CA ASN A 208 -3.89 6.45 4.71
C ASN A 208 -2.49 6.91 5.18
N GLY A 209 -1.55 7.02 4.25
CA GLY A 209 -0.17 7.45 4.50
C GLY A 209 0.77 6.39 5.04
N ILE A 210 0.30 5.21 5.41
CA ILE A 210 1.12 4.10 5.89
C ILE A 210 1.44 3.13 4.75
N GLU A 211 2.67 2.66 4.69
CA GLU A 211 3.09 1.73 3.65
C GLU A 211 2.27 0.44 3.66
N TYR A 212 1.54 0.23 2.58
CA TYR A 212 0.76 -0.96 2.30
C TYR A 212 1.47 -1.75 1.19
N THR A 213 2.28 -2.70 1.57
CA THR A 213 3.12 -3.44 0.64
C THR A 213 3.09 -4.90 0.98
N GLY A 214 2.95 -5.75 -0.02
CA GLY A 214 2.95 -7.21 0.13
C GLY A 214 4.25 -7.76 0.75
N ALA A 215 4.20 -8.99 1.21
CA ALA A 215 5.31 -9.68 1.87
C ALA A 215 6.13 -10.55 0.92
N ALA A 216 5.63 -10.81 -0.28
CA ALA A 216 6.32 -11.69 -1.22
C ALA A 216 7.65 -11.10 -1.67
N GLU A 217 8.67 -11.95 -1.79
CA GLU A 217 10.06 -11.55 -2.03
C GLU A 217 10.23 -10.67 -3.28
N ASN A 218 9.54 -11.01 -4.34
CA ASN A 218 9.61 -10.28 -5.61
C ASN A 218 8.36 -9.51 -5.98
N ASN A 219 7.28 -9.67 -5.23
CA ASN A 219 6.09 -8.86 -5.38
C ASN A 219 5.87 -8.05 -4.11
N MET A 220 6.21 -6.79 -4.18
CA MET A 220 6.05 -5.85 -3.09
C MET A 220 4.73 -5.09 -3.18
N GLN A 221 3.87 -5.41 -4.14
CA GLN A 221 2.55 -4.81 -4.25
C GLN A 221 1.58 -5.47 -3.29
N PRO A 222 0.64 -4.74 -2.70
CA PRO A 222 -0.38 -5.33 -1.85
C PRO A 222 -1.32 -6.21 -2.66
N GLY A 223 -1.88 -7.21 -2.03
CA GLY A 223 -2.86 -8.11 -2.62
C GLY A 223 -3.00 -9.39 -1.83
N GLY A 224 -4.22 -9.86 -1.70
CA GLY A 224 -4.56 -11.03 -0.94
C GLY A 224 -4.19 -12.35 -1.60
N THR A 225 -4.58 -13.45 -0.97
CA THR A 225 -4.36 -14.81 -1.49
C THR A 225 -5.11 -15.09 -2.78
N SER A 226 -6.23 -14.42 -3.01
CA SER A 226 -6.97 -14.47 -4.28
C SER A 226 -6.21 -13.84 -5.46
N GLY A 227 -5.14 -13.12 -5.20
CA GLY A 227 -4.46 -12.28 -6.17
C GLY A 227 -5.18 -10.96 -6.44
N MET A 228 -6.22 -10.66 -5.68
CA MET A 228 -7.03 -9.45 -5.79
C MET A 228 -6.68 -8.49 -4.67
N LEU A 229 -6.94 -7.21 -4.86
CA LEU A 229 -6.89 -6.21 -3.82
C LEU A 229 -8.32 -5.85 -3.45
N LEU A 230 -8.81 -6.49 -2.38
CA LEU A 230 -10.18 -6.35 -1.91
C LEU A 230 -10.41 -5.00 -1.23
N GLY A 231 -11.67 -4.71 -0.91
CA GLY A 231 -12.05 -3.51 -0.17
C GLY A 231 -12.54 -2.35 -1.01
N VAL A 232 -13.13 -2.60 -2.17
CA VAL A 232 -13.79 -1.58 -3.01
C VAL A 232 -14.73 -0.67 -2.21
N GLU A 233 -15.49 -1.25 -1.26
CA GLU A 233 -16.38 -0.46 -0.41
C GLU A 233 -15.66 0.35 0.68
N ALA A 234 -14.40 0.02 0.98
CA ALA A 234 -13.58 0.75 1.94
C ALA A 234 -12.79 1.90 1.32
N VAL A 235 -12.50 1.81 0.01
CA VAL A 235 -11.71 2.83 -0.70
C VAL A 235 -12.61 4.01 -1.08
N ARG A 236 -12.20 5.22 -0.70
CA ARG A 236 -12.81 6.46 -1.17
C ARG A 236 -12.25 6.85 -2.53
N GLU A 237 -10.94 6.88 -2.63
CA GLU A 237 -10.22 7.23 -3.84
C GLU A 237 -8.76 6.79 -3.75
N PHE A 238 -8.12 6.72 -4.88
CA PHE A 238 -6.66 6.61 -4.92
C PHE A 238 -6.07 7.54 -5.99
N ASN A 239 -4.84 7.99 -5.70
CA ASN A 239 -4.07 8.85 -6.58
C ASN A 239 -2.77 8.16 -6.97
N VAL A 240 -2.48 8.11 -8.27
CA VAL A 240 -1.24 7.56 -8.81
C VAL A 240 -0.31 8.70 -9.22
N GLN A 241 0.71 8.94 -8.42
CA GLN A 241 1.77 9.90 -8.75
C GLN A 241 2.87 9.18 -9.50
N ARG A 242 3.12 9.58 -10.73
CA ARG A 242 4.00 8.86 -11.67
C ARG A 242 5.40 9.40 -11.76
N GLU A 243 5.52 10.71 -11.90
CA GLU A 243 6.78 11.40 -12.12
C GLU A 243 6.73 12.81 -11.51
N SER A 244 7.89 13.39 -11.29
CA SER A 244 8.01 14.76 -10.78
C SER A 244 7.25 15.01 -9.47
N TYR A 245 6.99 13.94 -8.70
CA TYR A 245 6.41 14.10 -7.39
C TYR A 245 7.36 14.85 -6.46
N SER A 246 6.80 15.57 -5.49
CA SER A 246 7.59 16.42 -4.62
C SER A 246 8.60 15.61 -3.80
N ALA A 247 9.66 16.29 -3.31
CA ALA A 247 10.73 15.64 -2.53
C ALA A 247 10.26 15.00 -1.22
N GLU A 248 9.03 15.25 -0.85
CA GLU A 248 8.35 14.60 0.26
C GLU A 248 8.03 13.13 -0.02
N PHE A 249 7.88 12.71 -1.27
CA PHE A 249 7.75 11.31 -1.65
C PHE A 249 9.13 10.70 -1.89
N GLY A 250 9.32 9.48 -1.45
CA GLY A 250 10.62 8.83 -1.55
C GLY A 250 10.57 7.33 -1.35
N LYS A 251 11.67 6.77 -0.88
CA LYS A 251 11.91 5.35 -0.64
C LYS A 251 12.00 4.51 -1.90
N ARG A 252 11.10 4.68 -2.88
CA ARG A 252 11.06 3.91 -4.13
C ARG A 252 10.93 4.86 -5.31
N PRO A 253 11.68 4.62 -6.41
CA PRO A 253 11.72 5.52 -7.56
C PRO A 253 10.56 5.35 -8.54
N GLY A 254 9.71 4.34 -8.36
CA GLY A 254 8.55 4.09 -9.20
C GLY A 254 7.34 4.93 -8.83
N GLY A 255 6.16 4.50 -9.26
CA GLY A 255 4.91 5.18 -8.93
C GLY A 255 4.61 5.17 -7.43
N GLN A 256 4.00 6.27 -6.97
CA GLN A 256 3.47 6.39 -5.61
C GLN A 256 1.95 6.25 -5.70
N VAL A 257 1.40 5.18 -5.17
CA VAL A 257 -0.04 4.91 -5.14
C VAL A 257 -0.58 5.26 -3.77
N LEU A 258 -1.31 6.35 -3.69
CA LEU A 258 -1.87 6.89 -2.45
C LEU A 258 -3.32 6.47 -2.37
N ILE A 259 -3.72 5.77 -1.32
CA ILE A 259 -5.07 5.23 -1.14
C ILE A 259 -5.68 5.86 0.10
N ALA A 260 -6.86 6.47 -0.05
CA ALA A 260 -7.65 6.99 1.05
C ALA A 260 -8.85 6.08 1.31
N THR A 261 -9.06 5.72 2.58
CA THR A 261 -10.27 5.01 2.98
C THR A 261 -11.44 5.95 3.20
N ARG A 262 -12.66 5.42 3.07
CA ARG A 262 -13.87 6.14 3.41
C ARG A 262 -13.94 6.42 4.90
N SER A 263 -14.64 7.50 5.25
CA SER A 263 -15.00 7.84 6.63
C SER A 263 -16.51 7.80 6.82
N GLY A 264 -16.97 7.83 8.07
CA GLY A 264 -18.34 8.14 8.38
C GLY A 264 -18.66 9.60 8.05
N SER A 265 -19.94 9.94 8.05
CA SER A 265 -20.45 11.28 7.82
C SER A 265 -21.59 11.57 8.81
N ASN A 266 -22.19 12.77 8.75
CA ASN A 266 -23.35 13.13 9.56
C ASN A 266 -24.64 12.35 9.20
N GLN A 267 -24.61 11.55 8.16
CA GLN A 267 -25.72 10.69 7.75
C GLN A 267 -25.26 9.24 7.72
N TRP A 268 -26.11 8.33 8.21
CA TRP A 268 -25.87 6.91 8.07
C TRP A 268 -25.98 6.49 6.60
N HIS A 269 -25.00 5.78 6.14
CA HIS A 269 -24.95 5.22 4.78
C HIS A 269 -24.23 3.88 4.81
N GLY A 270 -24.60 3.02 3.89
CA GLY A 270 -23.98 1.70 3.79
C GLY A 270 -24.40 0.98 2.53
N SER A 271 -23.78 -0.15 2.30
CA SER A 271 -24.05 -1.04 1.18
C SER A 271 -23.91 -2.48 1.65
N ALA A 272 -24.60 -3.38 0.95
CA ALA A 272 -24.38 -4.80 1.05
C ALA A 272 -24.41 -5.38 -0.36
N PHE A 273 -23.55 -6.35 -0.62
CA PHE A 273 -23.42 -6.93 -1.96
C PHE A 273 -23.09 -8.42 -1.90
N GLU A 274 -23.47 -9.11 -2.96
CA GLU A 274 -23.01 -10.46 -3.25
C GLU A 274 -22.83 -10.63 -4.76
N PHE A 275 -21.69 -11.19 -5.14
CA PHE A 275 -21.37 -11.59 -6.50
C PHE A 275 -21.12 -13.09 -6.57
N LEU A 276 -21.93 -13.76 -7.34
CA LEU A 276 -21.84 -15.20 -7.57
C LEU A 276 -21.33 -15.46 -8.98
N ARG A 277 -20.34 -16.33 -9.12
CA ARG A 277 -19.94 -16.92 -10.40
C ARG A 277 -19.96 -18.43 -10.31
N ASN A 278 -20.50 -19.08 -11.32
CA ASN A 278 -20.64 -20.55 -11.38
C ASN A 278 -20.42 -21.03 -12.81
N ASN A 279 -19.75 -22.18 -12.98
CA ASN A 279 -19.46 -22.77 -14.27
C ASN A 279 -20.71 -23.12 -15.10
N VAL A 280 -21.89 -23.24 -14.49
CA VAL A 280 -23.16 -23.44 -15.22
C VAL A 280 -23.44 -22.32 -16.21
N LEU A 281 -22.89 -21.11 -15.94
CA LEU A 281 -23.00 -19.93 -16.79
C LEU A 281 -21.78 -19.73 -17.70
N ASP A 282 -20.75 -20.56 -17.59
CA ASP A 282 -19.52 -20.44 -18.36
C ASP A 282 -19.51 -21.42 -19.55
N ALA A 283 -18.84 -21.03 -20.62
CA ALA A 283 -18.51 -21.92 -21.73
C ALA A 283 -17.16 -22.62 -21.47
N PRO A 284 -16.98 -23.86 -21.99
CA PRO A 284 -15.68 -24.52 -21.92
C PRO A 284 -14.64 -23.78 -22.78
N ASN A 285 -13.39 -23.75 -22.33
CA ASN A 285 -12.28 -23.28 -23.15
C ASN A 285 -11.75 -24.41 -24.06
N PHE A 286 -10.79 -24.09 -24.92
CA PHE A 286 -10.22 -25.05 -25.88
C PHE A 286 -9.63 -26.31 -25.20
N PHE A 287 -9.04 -26.17 -24.01
CA PHE A 287 -8.36 -27.24 -23.29
C PHE A 287 -9.30 -28.04 -22.35
N ASP A 288 -10.55 -27.64 -22.18
CA ASP A 288 -11.50 -28.24 -21.25
C ASP A 288 -12.15 -29.53 -21.79
N GLN A 289 -11.76 -29.99 -22.98
CA GLN A 289 -12.26 -31.21 -23.61
C GLN A 289 -13.79 -31.30 -23.69
N GLY A 290 -14.46 -30.15 -23.92
CA GLY A 290 -15.89 -30.10 -24.24
C GLY A 290 -16.83 -29.77 -23.09
N THR A 291 -16.37 -29.78 -21.84
CA THR A 291 -17.18 -29.36 -20.67
C THR A 291 -16.41 -28.38 -19.79
N ALA A 292 -17.08 -27.29 -19.40
CA ALA A 292 -16.48 -26.34 -18.49
C ALA A 292 -16.18 -26.99 -17.13
N PRO A 293 -14.96 -26.90 -16.61
CA PRO A 293 -14.60 -27.45 -15.30
C PRO A 293 -15.46 -26.83 -14.18
N PRO A 294 -15.71 -27.57 -13.10
CA PRO A 294 -16.45 -27.01 -11.96
C PRO A 294 -15.81 -25.75 -11.42
N PHE A 295 -16.61 -24.69 -11.31
CA PHE A 295 -16.19 -23.39 -10.80
C PHE A 295 -17.29 -22.76 -9.96
N GLN A 296 -16.94 -22.32 -8.76
CA GLN A 296 -17.79 -21.53 -7.89
C GLN A 296 -16.96 -20.44 -7.24
N ARG A 297 -17.46 -19.19 -7.33
CA ARG A 297 -16.91 -18.04 -6.64
C ARG A 297 -18.05 -17.26 -6.00
N ASN A 298 -17.92 -16.99 -4.71
CA ASN A 298 -18.78 -16.09 -3.96
C ASN A 298 -17.92 -14.96 -3.41
N GLN A 299 -18.34 -13.73 -3.65
CA GLN A 299 -17.73 -12.53 -3.12
C GLN A 299 -18.83 -11.68 -2.54
N PHE A 300 -18.81 -11.49 -1.23
CA PHE A 300 -19.89 -10.87 -0.48
C PHE A 300 -19.32 -9.91 0.55
N GLY A 301 -20.12 -8.91 0.92
CA GLY A 301 -19.65 -7.95 1.91
C GLY A 301 -20.70 -6.91 2.25
N ALA A 302 -20.32 -6.08 3.21
CA ALA A 302 -21.12 -4.94 3.62
C ALA A 302 -20.23 -3.80 4.11
N SER A 303 -20.73 -2.58 3.97
CA SER A 303 -20.13 -1.41 4.58
C SER A 303 -21.19 -0.60 5.31
N LEU A 304 -20.78 0.07 6.39
CA LEU A 304 -21.64 0.96 7.17
C LEU A 304 -20.80 2.13 7.68
N GLY A 305 -21.28 3.35 7.47
CA GLY A 305 -20.67 4.57 7.98
C GLY A 305 -21.72 5.54 8.49
N GLY A 306 -21.37 6.31 9.53
CA GLY A 306 -22.28 7.29 10.10
C GLY A 306 -21.73 7.97 11.34
N PRO A 307 -22.52 8.85 11.97
CA PRO A 307 -22.11 9.57 13.17
C PRO A 307 -22.36 8.73 14.42
N PHE A 308 -21.34 8.53 15.25
CA PHE A 308 -21.52 8.17 16.65
C PHE A 308 -21.99 9.38 17.44
N GLN A 309 -21.46 10.56 17.10
CA GLN A 309 -21.92 11.86 17.56
C GLN A 309 -21.89 12.82 16.38
N VAL A 310 -23.05 13.42 16.05
CA VAL A 310 -23.20 14.38 14.95
C VAL A 310 -22.18 15.52 15.08
N ASP A 311 -21.59 15.94 13.96
CA ASP A 311 -20.56 16.97 13.82
C ASP A 311 -19.27 16.72 14.64
N LYS A 312 -19.10 15.53 15.24
CA LYS A 312 -17.99 15.30 16.15
C LYS A 312 -17.29 13.95 16.00
N THR A 313 -18.04 12.85 15.99
CA THR A 313 -17.44 11.51 15.98
C THR A 313 -18.11 10.66 14.93
N PHE A 314 -17.30 10.12 14.03
CA PHE A 314 -17.74 9.35 12.89
C PHE A 314 -17.11 7.97 12.91
N LEU A 315 -17.88 6.97 12.53
CA LEU A 315 -17.44 5.58 12.38
C LEU A 315 -17.69 5.12 10.96
N PHE A 316 -16.79 4.32 10.46
CA PHE A 316 -16.95 3.56 9.23
C PHE A 316 -16.39 2.15 9.43
N ALA A 317 -17.12 1.16 8.95
CA ALA A 317 -16.67 -0.24 8.94
C ALA A 317 -17.04 -0.89 7.61
N ASN A 318 -16.16 -1.78 7.16
CA ASN A 318 -16.36 -2.60 5.97
C ASN A 318 -15.87 -4.02 6.25
N TYR A 319 -16.56 -4.97 5.64
CA TYR A 319 -16.13 -6.37 5.55
C TYR A 319 -16.39 -6.88 4.14
N GLU A 320 -15.44 -7.64 3.59
CA GLU A 320 -15.54 -8.33 2.31
C GLU A 320 -14.97 -9.73 2.42
N GLY A 321 -15.74 -10.74 2.03
CA GLY A 321 -15.33 -12.14 1.98
C GLY A 321 -15.25 -12.65 0.56
N PHE A 322 -14.18 -13.37 0.25
CA PHE A 322 -13.95 -14.04 -1.04
C PHE A 322 -13.80 -15.53 -0.82
N ARG A 323 -14.59 -16.32 -1.54
CA ARG A 323 -14.57 -17.79 -1.46
C ARG A 323 -14.59 -18.37 -2.87
N GLN A 324 -13.54 -19.12 -3.23
CA GLN A 324 -13.42 -19.72 -4.55
C GLN A 324 -13.14 -21.21 -4.46
N LYS A 325 -13.81 -21.98 -5.34
CA LYS A 325 -13.46 -23.35 -5.69
C LYS A 325 -13.39 -23.42 -7.21
N LEU A 326 -12.23 -23.70 -7.74
CA LEU A 326 -11.97 -23.72 -9.17
C LEU A 326 -11.20 -24.98 -9.52
N HIS A 327 -11.76 -25.76 -10.45
CA HIS A 327 -11.00 -26.80 -11.10
C HIS A 327 -10.23 -26.20 -12.28
N GLN A 328 -8.90 -26.15 -12.17
CA GLN A 328 -8.06 -25.58 -13.21
C GLN A 328 -7.67 -26.66 -14.23
N THR A 329 -7.99 -26.46 -15.49
CA THR A 329 -7.46 -27.32 -16.55
C THR A 329 -5.95 -27.22 -16.59
N SER A 330 -5.27 -28.35 -16.46
CA SER A 330 -3.82 -28.48 -16.44
C SER A 330 -3.39 -29.51 -17.48
N GLU A 331 -2.39 -29.14 -18.28
CA GLU A 331 -1.69 -30.00 -19.20
C GLU A 331 -0.30 -30.31 -18.62
N ALA A 332 0.05 -31.58 -18.52
CA ALA A 332 1.33 -32.02 -18.02
C ALA A 332 1.99 -33.02 -18.97
N PHE A 333 3.30 -32.85 -19.16
CA PHE A 333 4.11 -33.81 -19.89
C PHE A 333 4.79 -34.77 -18.90
N VAL A 334 4.49 -36.06 -19.01
CA VAL A 334 4.87 -37.07 -18.03
C VAL A 334 5.61 -38.22 -18.68
N PRO A 335 6.35 -39.07 -17.92
CA PRO A 335 6.91 -40.31 -18.47
C PRO A 335 5.83 -41.19 -19.08
N SER A 336 6.02 -41.62 -20.34
CA SER A 336 5.10 -42.51 -21.03
C SER A 336 5.01 -43.88 -20.34
N ALA A 337 4.00 -44.65 -20.69
CA ALA A 337 3.85 -46.03 -20.18
C ALA A 337 5.09 -46.89 -20.50
N ALA A 338 5.67 -46.74 -21.69
CA ALA A 338 6.90 -47.41 -22.09
C ALA A 338 8.10 -46.99 -21.25
N SER A 339 8.29 -45.68 -21.03
CA SER A 339 9.36 -45.14 -20.16
C SER A 339 9.22 -45.63 -18.73
N ARG A 340 7.99 -45.67 -18.19
CA ARG A 340 7.71 -46.19 -16.84
C ARG A 340 8.08 -47.67 -16.72
N ALA A 341 7.75 -48.49 -17.72
CA ALA A 341 8.08 -49.90 -17.72
C ALA A 341 9.61 -50.16 -17.86
N ALA A 342 10.31 -49.32 -18.59
CA ALA A 342 11.75 -49.42 -18.81
C ALA A 342 12.61 -48.79 -17.70
N ALA A 343 11.99 -48.10 -16.74
CA ALA A 343 12.71 -47.36 -15.72
C ALA A 343 13.47 -48.29 -14.75
N ALA A 344 14.69 -47.89 -14.37
CA ALA A 344 15.48 -48.63 -13.40
C ALA A 344 14.76 -48.79 -12.03
N ALA A 345 14.98 -49.90 -11.34
CA ALA A 345 14.32 -50.20 -10.08
C ALA A 345 14.48 -49.09 -9.01
N SER A 346 15.64 -48.41 -9.01
CA SER A 346 15.91 -47.28 -8.10
C SER A 346 15.08 -46.03 -8.39
N VAL A 347 14.56 -45.90 -9.62
CA VAL A 347 13.77 -44.72 -10.05
C VAL A 347 12.27 -45.01 -9.96
N GLN A 348 11.86 -46.28 -9.94
CA GLN A 348 10.45 -46.70 -9.91
C GLN A 348 9.61 -45.98 -8.85
N PRO A 349 10.05 -45.82 -7.59
CA PRO A 349 9.27 -45.12 -6.58
C PRO A 349 9.00 -43.64 -6.94
N LEU A 350 9.96 -42.98 -7.63
CA LEU A 350 9.84 -41.58 -8.03
C LEU A 350 8.81 -41.37 -9.14
N LEU A 351 8.47 -42.40 -9.93
CA LEU A 351 7.48 -42.29 -10.99
C LEU A 351 6.07 -41.97 -10.46
N ASN A 352 5.83 -42.20 -9.17
CA ASN A 352 4.58 -41.80 -8.50
C ASN A 352 4.42 -40.28 -8.34
N LEU A 353 5.47 -39.52 -8.60
CA LEU A 353 5.39 -38.06 -8.62
C LEU A 353 4.64 -37.54 -9.84
N TRP A 354 4.60 -38.26 -10.92
CA TRP A 354 3.89 -37.89 -12.14
C TRP A 354 2.57 -38.62 -12.28
N PRO A 355 1.52 -37.96 -12.80
CA PRO A 355 0.29 -38.66 -13.18
C PRO A 355 0.57 -39.82 -14.13
N THR A 356 -0.22 -40.86 -14.03
CA THR A 356 -0.13 -41.99 -14.97
C THR A 356 -0.86 -41.63 -16.25
N PRO A 357 -0.21 -41.78 -17.44
CA PRO A 357 -0.90 -41.61 -18.72
C PRO A 357 -2.13 -42.51 -18.83
N VAL A 358 -3.18 -42.01 -19.44
CA VAL A 358 -4.36 -42.83 -19.75
C VAL A 358 -4.01 -43.94 -20.75
N PRO A 359 -4.69 -45.11 -20.70
CA PRO A 359 -4.47 -46.14 -21.70
C PRO A 359 -4.69 -45.63 -23.13
N GLY A 360 -3.70 -45.81 -24.00
CA GLY A 360 -3.75 -45.33 -25.37
C GLY A 360 -3.26 -43.90 -25.56
N ALA A 361 -2.76 -43.25 -24.52
CA ALA A 361 -2.10 -41.95 -24.65
C ALA A 361 -0.92 -42.03 -25.63
N ARG A 362 -0.78 -41.00 -26.46
CA ARG A 362 0.29 -40.93 -27.46
C ARG A 362 1.67 -40.86 -26.76
N ASP A 363 2.62 -41.64 -27.27
CA ASP A 363 4.01 -41.60 -26.84
C ASP A 363 4.82 -40.73 -27.80
N PHE A 364 5.47 -39.71 -27.27
CA PHE A 364 6.35 -38.81 -27.97
C PHE A 364 7.79 -39.06 -27.51
N ASN A 365 8.41 -40.13 -27.98
CA ASN A 365 9.77 -40.51 -27.57
C ASN A 365 9.93 -40.69 -26.05
N GLY A 366 9.02 -41.40 -25.43
CA GLY A 366 9.06 -41.68 -24.00
C GLY A 366 8.31 -40.70 -23.13
N ILE A 367 7.61 -39.73 -23.73
CA ILE A 367 6.82 -38.70 -23.05
C ILE A 367 5.37 -38.81 -23.49
N SER A 368 4.44 -38.72 -22.56
CA SER A 368 2.99 -38.64 -22.84
C SER A 368 2.42 -37.36 -22.25
N GLU A 369 1.41 -36.83 -22.92
CA GLU A 369 0.61 -35.70 -22.47
C GLU A 369 -0.55 -36.18 -21.59
N VAL A 370 -0.79 -35.50 -20.48
CA VAL A 370 -1.87 -35.76 -19.54
C VAL A 370 -2.62 -34.48 -19.23
N PHE A 371 -3.94 -34.52 -19.41
CA PHE A 371 -4.84 -33.47 -18.97
C PHE A 371 -5.43 -33.82 -17.61
N SER A 372 -5.53 -32.80 -16.76
CA SER A 372 -6.13 -32.94 -15.44
C SER A 372 -6.88 -31.67 -15.07
N SER A 373 -7.71 -31.76 -14.04
CA SER A 373 -8.47 -30.60 -13.58
C SER A 373 -8.45 -30.56 -12.04
N PRO A 374 -7.27 -30.32 -11.44
CA PRO A 374 -7.13 -30.29 -10.00
C PRO A 374 -7.89 -29.12 -9.37
N LEU A 375 -8.33 -29.32 -8.13
CA LEU A 375 -9.08 -28.33 -7.37
C LEU A 375 -8.14 -27.26 -6.78
N GLN A 376 -8.47 -26.01 -7.02
CA GLN A 376 -7.99 -24.85 -6.26
C GLN A 376 -9.06 -24.40 -5.28
N THR A 377 -8.68 -24.07 -4.06
CA THR A 377 -9.56 -23.43 -3.07
C THR A 377 -8.93 -22.17 -2.50
N ILE A 378 -9.66 -21.05 -2.56
CA ILE A 378 -9.22 -19.78 -1.98
C ILE A 378 -10.28 -19.29 -1.02
N GLY A 379 -9.84 -18.91 0.19
CA GLY A 379 -10.63 -18.20 1.16
C GLY A 379 -9.89 -16.95 1.61
N GLU A 380 -10.56 -15.80 1.57
CA GLU A 380 -9.96 -14.51 1.96
C GLU A 380 -11.01 -13.64 2.64
N ASP A 381 -10.59 -12.93 3.66
CA ASP A 381 -11.42 -12.05 4.49
C ASP A 381 -10.71 -10.70 4.65
N PHE A 382 -11.34 -9.66 4.12
CA PHE A 382 -10.86 -8.29 4.21
C PHE A 382 -11.75 -7.46 5.12
N GLY A 383 -11.16 -6.60 5.94
CA GLY A 383 -11.90 -5.70 6.80
C GLY A 383 -11.19 -4.37 7.03
N THR A 384 -11.98 -3.29 7.08
CA THR A 384 -11.50 -1.96 7.46
C THR A 384 -12.44 -1.35 8.49
N THR A 385 -11.85 -0.75 9.53
CA THR A 385 -12.58 0.06 10.51
C THR A 385 -11.88 1.40 10.64
N ARG A 386 -12.67 2.49 10.63
CA ARG A 386 -12.19 3.85 10.77
C ARG A 386 -12.99 4.63 11.79
N LEU A 387 -12.30 5.37 12.63
CA LEU A 387 -12.83 6.32 13.60
C LEU A 387 -12.25 7.70 13.30
N ASP A 388 -13.10 8.69 13.11
CA ASP A 388 -12.73 10.10 13.04
C ASP A 388 -13.36 10.84 14.19
N HIS A 389 -12.59 11.67 14.93
CA HIS A 389 -13.06 12.44 16.05
C HIS A 389 -12.54 13.88 15.99
N LEU A 390 -13.45 14.83 16.13
CA LEU A 390 -13.14 16.26 16.26
C LEU A 390 -13.18 16.65 17.73
N PHE A 391 -12.02 16.86 18.34
CA PHE A 391 -11.93 17.40 19.70
C PHE A 391 -12.40 18.86 19.73
N SER A 392 -12.00 19.63 18.71
CA SER A 392 -12.42 20.99 18.40
C SER A 392 -12.37 21.24 16.89
N GLN A 393 -12.61 22.46 16.44
CA GLN A 393 -12.38 22.84 15.03
C GLN A 393 -10.89 22.88 14.67
N GLU A 394 -10.03 23.01 15.66
CA GLU A 394 -8.58 23.09 15.53
C GLU A 394 -7.86 21.77 15.80
N ASP A 395 -8.57 20.76 16.33
CA ASP A 395 -7.95 19.50 16.77
C ASP A 395 -8.80 18.30 16.37
N SER A 396 -8.20 17.37 15.62
CA SER A 396 -8.88 16.19 15.07
C SER A 396 -7.98 14.96 15.09
N LEU A 397 -8.60 13.80 15.32
CA LEU A 397 -7.96 12.47 15.31
C LEU A 397 -8.64 11.59 14.26
N ALA A 398 -7.85 10.88 13.48
CA ALA A 398 -8.31 9.80 12.62
C ALA A 398 -7.54 8.52 12.95
N ALA A 399 -8.26 7.42 13.17
CA ALA A 399 -7.69 6.10 13.41
C ALA A 399 -8.30 5.10 12.44
N VAL A 400 -7.44 4.38 11.71
CA VAL A 400 -7.86 3.41 10.69
C VAL A 400 -7.11 2.12 10.90
N TYR A 401 -7.84 1.00 10.93
CA TYR A 401 -7.26 -0.33 10.93
C TYR A 401 -7.82 -1.14 9.76
N THR A 402 -6.92 -1.71 8.98
CA THR A 402 -7.26 -2.60 7.84
C THR A 402 -6.56 -3.93 8.04
N VAL A 403 -7.25 -5.01 7.74
CA VAL A 403 -6.73 -6.38 7.75
C VAL A 403 -7.20 -7.11 6.49
N ASP A 404 -6.30 -7.86 5.91
CA ASP A 404 -6.55 -8.83 4.84
C ASP A 404 -5.93 -10.16 5.27
N ASP A 405 -6.72 -11.21 5.36
CA ASP A 405 -6.31 -12.54 5.85
C ASP A 405 -6.86 -13.63 4.95
N GLY A 406 -6.00 -14.48 4.42
CA GLY A 406 -6.46 -15.49 3.50
C GLY A 406 -5.57 -16.72 3.38
N ASN A 407 -6.13 -17.73 2.76
CA ASN A 407 -5.45 -18.96 2.41
C ASN A 407 -5.78 -19.38 0.96
N ASP A 408 -4.81 -19.95 0.29
CA ASP A 408 -4.94 -20.55 -1.03
C ASP A 408 -4.31 -21.95 -0.99
N PHE A 409 -5.07 -22.92 -1.51
CA PHE A 409 -4.59 -24.25 -1.82
C PHE A 409 -4.75 -24.45 -3.32
N THR A 410 -3.63 -24.49 -4.03
CA THR A 410 -3.62 -24.61 -5.49
C THR A 410 -2.69 -25.76 -5.91
N ALA A 411 -3.17 -26.65 -6.77
CA ALA A 411 -2.29 -27.63 -7.38
C ALA A 411 -1.26 -26.94 -8.30
N THR A 412 -0.04 -27.43 -8.27
CA THR A 412 1.04 -26.88 -9.10
C THR A 412 0.67 -27.04 -10.58
N PRO A 413 0.75 -25.99 -11.41
CA PRO A 413 0.22 -26.01 -12.77
C PRO A 413 0.78 -27.12 -13.69
N LEU A 414 2.02 -27.53 -13.52
CA LEU A 414 2.66 -28.57 -14.34
C LEU A 414 2.76 -29.91 -13.61
N ASP A 415 2.32 -29.98 -12.36
CA ASP A 415 2.33 -31.18 -11.53
C ASP A 415 1.06 -31.23 -10.67
N PRO A 416 -0.04 -31.81 -11.19
CA PRO A 416 -1.32 -31.86 -10.48
C PRO A 416 -1.30 -32.74 -9.24
N LEU A 417 -0.22 -33.49 -8.99
CA LEU A 417 -0.05 -34.32 -7.80
C LEU A 417 0.68 -33.59 -6.66
N SER A 418 1.10 -32.35 -6.90
CA SER A 418 1.69 -31.45 -5.91
C SER A 418 0.86 -30.18 -5.75
N SER A 419 0.90 -29.58 -4.57
CA SER A 419 0.10 -28.42 -4.23
C SER A 419 0.97 -27.34 -3.61
N ASP A 420 0.64 -26.11 -3.95
CA ASP A 420 1.15 -24.90 -3.31
C ASP A 420 0.09 -24.42 -2.30
N ILE A 421 0.51 -24.27 -1.06
CA ILE A 421 -0.32 -23.75 0.03
C ILE A 421 0.21 -22.40 0.43
N VAL A 422 -0.62 -21.39 0.27
CA VAL A 422 -0.30 -20.01 0.63
C VAL A 422 -1.19 -19.56 1.78
N THR A 423 -0.59 -18.96 2.80
CA THR A 423 -1.30 -18.20 3.82
C THR A 423 -0.74 -16.80 3.83
N LEU A 424 -1.62 -15.80 3.78
CA LEU A 424 -1.24 -14.41 3.76
C LEU A 424 -2.05 -13.64 4.80
N ARG A 425 -1.37 -12.74 5.53
CA ARG A 425 -2.02 -11.76 6.39
C ARG A 425 -1.34 -10.41 6.25
N GLU A 426 -2.10 -9.43 5.79
CA GLU A 426 -1.70 -8.04 5.73
C GLU A 426 -2.49 -7.21 6.74
N GLN A 427 -1.82 -6.30 7.44
CA GLN A 427 -2.42 -5.44 8.44
C GLN A 427 -1.84 -4.04 8.33
N VAL A 428 -2.69 -3.03 8.36
CA VAL A 428 -2.26 -1.62 8.38
C VAL A 428 -3.05 -0.88 9.46
N LEU A 429 -2.33 -0.24 10.37
CA LEU A 429 -2.88 0.70 11.35
C LEU A 429 -2.31 2.08 11.06
N SER A 430 -3.17 3.08 10.98
CA SER A 430 -2.82 4.49 10.91
C SER A 430 -3.58 5.25 12.00
N VAL A 431 -2.86 5.99 12.83
CA VAL A 431 -3.44 6.92 13.80
C VAL A 431 -2.80 8.28 13.54
N GLU A 432 -3.63 9.24 13.22
CA GLU A 432 -3.23 10.60 12.83
C GLU A 432 -3.95 11.64 13.66
N GLU A 433 -3.20 12.57 14.25
CA GLU A 433 -3.72 13.78 14.87
C GLU A 433 -3.34 14.99 14.01
N THR A 434 -4.29 15.86 13.74
CA THR A 434 -4.05 17.15 13.10
C THR A 434 -4.46 18.25 14.04
N ARG A 435 -3.50 19.13 14.39
CA ARG A 435 -3.70 20.28 15.29
C ARG A 435 -3.31 21.59 14.64
N ILE A 436 -4.22 22.53 14.69
CA ILE A 436 -4.06 23.89 14.18
C ILE A 436 -3.72 24.80 15.35
N PHE A 437 -2.47 25.22 15.47
CA PHE A 437 -2.06 26.19 16.52
C PHE A 437 -2.42 27.63 16.13
N SER A 438 -2.42 27.91 14.84
CA SER A 438 -2.87 29.16 14.25
C SER A 438 -3.14 28.95 12.75
N PRO A 439 -3.80 29.91 12.06
CA PRO A 439 -3.98 29.83 10.61
C PRO A 439 -2.68 29.65 9.81
N ALA A 440 -1.55 30.07 10.39
CA ALA A 440 -0.22 29.96 9.79
C ALA A 440 0.59 28.75 10.29
N TRP A 441 0.11 28.01 11.28
CA TRP A 441 0.85 26.89 11.89
C TRP A 441 -0.06 25.69 12.13
N VAL A 442 0.16 24.65 11.35
CA VAL A 442 -0.54 23.36 11.45
C VAL A 442 0.47 22.27 11.73
N ASN A 443 0.17 21.39 12.67
CA ASN A 443 0.90 20.17 12.94
C ASN A 443 0.03 18.96 12.59
N THR A 444 0.63 17.95 12.00
CA THR A 444 0.03 16.64 11.76
C THR A 444 1.00 15.57 12.23
N ALA A 445 0.64 14.88 13.29
CA ALA A 445 1.39 13.76 13.83
C ALA A 445 0.72 12.44 13.44
N ARG A 446 1.51 11.45 13.00
CA ARG A 446 1.00 10.13 12.65
C ARG A 446 1.86 9.02 13.22
N VAL A 447 1.18 7.99 13.72
CA VAL A 447 1.78 6.71 14.10
C VAL A 447 1.17 5.61 13.24
N GLY A 448 2.00 4.78 12.67
CA GLY A 448 1.57 3.70 11.81
C GLY A 448 2.24 2.37 12.10
N PHE A 449 1.49 1.32 11.83
CA PHE A 449 1.99 -0.05 11.82
C PHE A 449 1.53 -0.72 10.53
N SER A 450 2.45 -1.40 9.85
CA SER A 450 2.16 -2.23 8.69
C SER A 450 2.82 -3.59 8.87
N ARG A 451 2.03 -4.63 8.72
CA ARG A 451 2.50 -6.01 8.73
C ARG A 451 2.10 -6.70 7.44
N ALA A 452 3.02 -7.45 6.86
CA ALA A 452 2.72 -8.40 5.81
C ALA A 452 3.38 -9.73 6.18
N GLY A 453 2.57 -10.77 6.36
CA GLY A 453 3.00 -12.15 6.63
C GLY A 453 2.61 -13.02 5.46
N TYR A 454 3.59 -13.67 4.83
CA TYR A 454 3.42 -14.57 3.70
C TYR A 454 4.09 -15.90 4.03
N PHE A 455 3.31 -16.96 4.01
CA PHE A 455 3.79 -18.32 4.22
C PHE A 455 3.43 -19.15 3.00
N PHE A 456 4.43 -19.75 2.41
CA PHE A 456 4.31 -20.65 1.26
C PHE A 456 4.85 -22.01 1.64
N THR A 457 4.08 -23.05 1.33
CA THR A 457 4.48 -24.45 1.49
C THR A 457 4.11 -25.22 0.22
N GLY A 458 5.12 -25.79 -0.44
CA GLY A 458 4.92 -26.74 -1.52
C GLY A 458 4.98 -28.17 -0.97
N GLU A 459 3.98 -28.96 -1.23
CA GLU A 459 3.94 -30.36 -0.79
C GLU A 459 3.19 -31.26 -1.77
N PRO A 460 3.47 -32.58 -1.79
CA PRO A 460 2.65 -33.53 -2.53
C PRO A 460 1.19 -33.45 -2.06
N THR A 461 0.25 -33.41 -3.00
CA THR A 461 -1.18 -33.32 -2.67
C THR A 461 -1.61 -34.56 -1.84
N PRO A 462 -2.19 -34.36 -0.64
CA PRO A 462 -2.62 -35.47 0.21
C PRO A 462 -3.59 -36.43 -0.51
N GLY A 463 -3.39 -37.72 -0.32
CA GLY A 463 -4.21 -38.76 -0.95
C GLY A 463 -3.80 -39.11 -2.38
N THR A 464 -2.78 -38.49 -2.95
CA THR A 464 -2.21 -38.83 -4.25
C THR A 464 -1.04 -39.80 -4.12
N PRO A 465 -0.67 -40.54 -5.20
CA PRO A 465 0.53 -41.36 -5.20
C PRO A 465 1.80 -40.63 -4.84
N ALA A 466 1.92 -39.32 -5.20
CA ALA A 466 3.07 -38.49 -4.88
C ALA A 466 3.27 -38.35 -3.36
N ALA A 467 2.21 -38.32 -2.57
CA ALA A 467 2.30 -38.22 -1.11
C ALA A 467 2.96 -39.46 -0.46
N SER A 468 3.03 -40.58 -1.17
CA SER A 468 3.70 -41.80 -0.68
C SER A 468 5.20 -41.87 -1.00
N VAL A 469 5.70 -40.94 -1.83
CA VAL A 469 7.11 -40.94 -2.22
C VAL A 469 7.95 -40.40 -1.06
N PRO A 470 8.94 -41.17 -0.57
CA PRO A 470 9.78 -40.71 0.53
C PRO A 470 10.62 -39.51 0.12
N GLY A 471 10.77 -38.56 1.05
CA GLY A 471 11.62 -37.41 0.83
C GLY A 471 13.10 -37.78 0.73
N PHE A 472 13.87 -37.02 -0.01
CA PHE A 472 15.33 -37.15 -0.11
C PHE A 472 16.03 -36.82 1.23
N LEU A 473 15.37 -36.05 2.06
CA LEU A 473 15.83 -35.72 3.41
C LEU A 473 14.86 -36.30 4.43
N LEU A 474 15.40 -36.92 5.49
CA LEU A 474 14.60 -37.50 6.56
C LEU A 474 13.65 -36.46 7.19
N GLY A 475 12.37 -36.80 7.27
CA GLY A 475 11.33 -35.93 7.85
C GLY A 475 10.92 -34.74 6.98
N ARG A 476 11.32 -34.73 5.71
CA ARG A 476 10.88 -33.74 4.73
C ARG A 476 10.07 -34.39 3.62
N PRO A 477 9.09 -33.70 3.01
CA PRO A 477 8.44 -34.19 1.81
C PRO A 477 9.44 -34.28 0.66
N VAL A 478 9.10 -35.04 -0.37
CA VAL A 478 9.90 -35.12 -1.58
C VAL A 478 10.01 -33.74 -2.22
N GLY A 479 11.23 -33.34 -2.53
CA GLY A 479 11.48 -32.07 -3.26
C GLY A 479 11.17 -32.20 -4.75
N ALA A 480 11.41 -31.12 -5.49
CA ALA A 480 11.22 -31.12 -6.93
C ALA A 480 12.17 -32.09 -7.63
N VAL A 481 11.64 -32.86 -8.55
CA VAL A 481 12.38 -33.77 -9.42
C VAL A 481 12.30 -33.26 -10.86
N VAL A 482 13.46 -32.99 -11.45
CA VAL A 482 13.59 -32.51 -12.83
C VAL A 482 14.31 -33.56 -13.65
N VAL A 483 13.69 -34.00 -14.75
CA VAL A 483 14.27 -34.98 -15.65
C VAL A 483 14.96 -34.28 -16.83
N GLY A 484 16.20 -34.65 -17.12
CA GLY A 484 16.91 -34.15 -18.30
C GLY A 484 17.43 -32.71 -18.21
N GLY A 485 17.56 -32.14 -17.00
CA GLY A 485 18.04 -30.78 -16.77
C GLY A 485 16.94 -29.74 -16.56
N SER A 486 17.28 -28.46 -16.65
CA SER A 486 16.32 -27.38 -16.43
C SER A 486 15.21 -27.38 -17.49
N ALA A 487 13.97 -27.42 -17.07
CA ALA A 487 12.80 -27.25 -17.95
C ALA A 487 12.82 -25.91 -18.73
N ALA A 488 13.62 -24.95 -18.28
CA ALA A 488 13.80 -23.67 -18.97
C ALA A 488 14.60 -23.79 -20.29
N SER A 489 15.37 -24.87 -20.50
CA SER A 489 16.23 -25.00 -21.68
C SER A 489 15.55 -25.68 -22.89
N ASN A 490 14.47 -26.44 -22.69
CA ASN A 490 13.70 -27.00 -23.80
C ASN A 490 12.26 -27.36 -23.37
N PRO A 491 11.33 -26.41 -23.33
CA PRO A 491 9.98 -26.62 -22.82
C PRO A 491 9.14 -27.58 -23.68
N GLN A 492 9.53 -27.86 -24.93
CA GLN A 492 8.76 -28.69 -25.85
C GLN A 492 9.16 -30.19 -25.84
N ALA A 493 10.25 -30.56 -25.19
CA ALA A 493 10.78 -31.91 -25.20
C ALA A 493 11.08 -32.46 -23.80
N ALA A 494 10.65 -31.78 -22.74
CA ALA A 494 10.97 -32.14 -21.37
C ALA A 494 9.75 -32.70 -20.63
N ILE A 495 9.96 -33.80 -19.91
CA ILE A 495 9.03 -34.23 -18.87
C ILE A 495 8.87 -33.07 -17.89
N GLY A 496 7.62 -32.74 -17.53
CA GLY A 496 7.33 -31.68 -16.58
C GLY A 496 8.00 -31.93 -15.23
N LEU A 497 8.31 -30.86 -14.53
CA LEU A 497 8.76 -30.93 -13.14
C LEU A 497 7.69 -31.63 -12.31
N ALA A 498 8.10 -32.51 -11.39
CA ALA A 498 7.22 -33.15 -10.44
C ALA A 498 7.79 -33.07 -9.03
N GLY A 499 6.91 -33.29 -8.05
CA GLY A 499 7.23 -33.14 -6.64
C GLY A 499 6.99 -31.71 -6.13
N SER A 500 7.17 -31.51 -4.84
CA SER A 500 6.91 -30.21 -4.23
C SER A 500 7.81 -29.12 -4.82
N ASN A 501 7.18 -28.00 -5.19
CA ASN A 501 7.85 -26.86 -5.81
C ASN A 501 9.03 -26.39 -4.95
N ASN A 502 10.25 -26.63 -5.43
CA ASN A 502 11.53 -26.09 -4.95
C ASN A 502 11.92 -26.28 -3.50
N GLY A 503 11.25 -27.05 -2.71
CA GLY A 503 11.58 -27.16 -1.29
C GLY A 503 11.58 -25.80 -0.58
N SER A 504 11.01 -24.80 -1.16
CA SER A 504 10.96 -23.45 -0.62
C SER A 504 9.72 -23.26 0.24
N ASN A 505 9.71 -23.95 1.38
CA ASN A 505 8.84 -23.52 2.46
C ASN A 505 9.30 -22.15 2.91
N LEU A 506 8.67 -21.12 2.35
CA LEU A 506 9.02 -19.74 2.58
C LEU A 506 8.16 -19.16 3.70
N ARG A 507 8.80 -18.53 4.66
CA ARG A 507 8.12 -17.77 5.71
C ARG A 507 8.69 -16.37 5.76
N ILE A 508 7.92 -15.41 5.27
CA ILE A 508 8.28 -14.01 5.31
C ILE A 508 7.28 -13.29 6.21
N ALA A 509 7.77 -12.56 7.19
CA ALA A 509 6.98 -11.65 7.99
C ALA A 509 7.72 -10.32 8.07
N ARG A 510 7.10 -9.27 7.52
CA ARG A 510 7.60 -7.91 7.60
C ARG A 510 6.71 -7.11 8.54
N ASN A 511 7.33 -6.46 9.52
CA ASN A 511 6.68 -5.48 10.38
C ASN A 511 7.35 -4.13 10.17
N LEU A 512 6.57 -3.10 9.99
CA LEU A 512 7.03 -1.75 9.80
C LEU A 512 6.30 -0.84 10.77
N PHE A 513 7.04 -0.10 11.56
CA PHE A 513 6.53 0.98 12.40
C PHE A 513 6.90 2.31 11.77
N THR A 514 5.95 3.21 11.69
CA THR A 514 6.12 4.54 11.11
C THR A 514 5.74 5.57 12.15
N TYR A 515 6.62 6.55 12.35
CA TYR A 515 6.35 7.74 13.17
C TYR A 515 6.58 8.93 12.26
N GLU A 516 5.59 9.79 12.17
CA GLU A 516 5.60 10.97 11.33
C GLU A 516 5.14 12.17 12.13
N ASP A 517 5.86 13.27 12.00
CA ASP A 517 5.45 14.54 12.53
C ASP A 517 5.70 15.63 11.47
N ARG A 518 4.65 16.34 11.11
CA ARG A 518 4.65 17.36 10.07
C ARG A 518 4.23 18.69 10.64
N VAL A 519 5.11 19.66 10.55
CA VAL A 519 4.82 21.05 10.86
C VAL A 519 4.76 21.85 9.57
N SER A 520 3.61 22.43 9.29
CA SER A 520 3.41 23.37 8.18
C SER A 520 3.35 24.78 8.75
N LEU A 521 4.26 25.65 8.29
CA LEU A 521 4.33 27.04 8.72
C LEU A 521 4.30 27.95 7.49
N THR A 522 3.28 28.81 7.42
CA THR A 522 3.14 29.81 6.35
C THR A 522 3.59 31.16 6.88
N ARG A 523 4.62 31.77 6.28
CA ARG A 523 5.10 33.12 6.66
C ARG A 523 5.39 33.95 5.42
N GLY A 524 4.51 34.91 5.13
CA GLY A 524 4.67 35.82 4.00
C GLY A 524 4.72 35.08 2.65
N ARG A 525 5.80 35.28 1.87
CA ARG A 525 6.03 34.63 0.57
C ARG A 525 6.74 33.26 0.70
N HIS A 526 7.18 32.89 1.89
CA HIS A 526 7.95 31.68 2.13
C HIS A 526 7.12 30.63 2.86
N GLN A 527 7.11 29.42 2.35
CA GLN A 527 6.51 28.25 2.95
C GLN A 527 7.60 27.24 3.29
N PRO A 528 8.22 27.28 4.47
CA PRO A 528 9.00 26.14 4.93
C PRO A 528 8.06 25.07 5.48
N VAL A 529 7.91 23.96 4.77
CA VAL A 529 7.31 22.75 5.30
C VAL A 529 8.42 21.96 5.98
N ARG A 530 8.32 21.73 7.28
CA ARG A 530 9.20 20.83 8.03
C ARG A 530 8.43 19.58 8.39
N THR A 531 8.95 18.43 7.99
CA THR A 531 8.38 17.12 8.31
C THR A 531 9.50 16.21 8.80
N GLY A 532 9.27 15.44 9.85
CA GLY A 532 10.25 14.52 10.43
C GLY A 532 9.72 13.09 10.55
N TYR A 533 10.59 12.09 10.34
CA TYR A 533 10.28 10.68 10.50
C TYR A 533 11.34 9.94 11.31
N LEU A 534 10.86 9.07 12.16
CA LEU A 534 11.62 7.96 12.70
C LEU A 534 11.08 6.66 12.11
N ARG A 535 11.92 5.89 11.49
CA ARG A 535 11.55 4.61 10.89
C ARG A 535 12.39 3.49 11.48
N GLU A 536 11.75 2.56 12.18
CA GLU A 536 12.33 1.25 12.45
C GLU A 536 11.93 0.28 11.36
N SER A 537 12.91 -0.34 10.73
CA SER A 537 12.69 -1.46 9.82
C SER A 537 13.22 -2.72 10.51
N PRO A 538 12.35 -3.60 10.96
CA PRO A 538 12.79 -4.86 11.52
C PRO A 538 12.67 -5.96 10.49
N VAL A 539 13.66 -6.16 9.66
CA VAL A 539 13.93 -7.49 9.11
C VAL A 539 15.38 -7.54 8.69
N LEU A 540 16.19 -8.02 9.61
CA LEU A 540 17.34 -8.89 9.31
C LEU A 540 17.66 -9.63 10.62
N PRO A 541 18.23 -10.82 10.57
CA PRO A 541 18.60 -11.53 11.78
C PRO A 541 19.57 -10.68 12.63
N PRO A 542 19.76 -10.94 13.89
CA PRO A 542 19.83 -10.01 14.99
C PRO A 542 20.84 -8.88 14.84
N GLY A 543 20.28 -7.67 14.70
CA GLY A 543 20.99 -6.39 14.67
C GLY A 543 20.01 -5.28 14.36
N ASN A 544 19.42 -4.68 15.40
CA ASN A 544 18.49 -3.57 15.24
C ASN A 544 19.18 -2.35 14.64
N TYR A 545 18.73 -1.88 13.48
CA TYR A 545 19.18 -0.65 12.85
C TYR A 545 18.06 0.38 12.87
N LEU A 546 18.33 1.52 13.51
CA LEU A 546 17.48 2.71 13.44
C LEU A 546 18.02 3.59 12.31
N TYR A 547 17.19 3.87 11.29
CA TYR A 547 17.54 4.82 10.25
C TYR A 547 16.81 6.13 10.51
N VAL A 548 17.56 7.20 10.68
CA VAL A 548 17.05 8.56 10.76
C VAL A 548 17.50 9.28 9.48
N SER A 549 16.56 9.66 8.62
CA SER A 549 16.89 10.44 7.43
C SER A 549 16.34 11.86 7.55
N PHE A 550 17.15 12.84 7.19
CA PHE A 550 16.85 14.25 7.30
C PHE A 550 16.86 14.89 5.91
N ARG A 551 15.84 15.67 5.57
CA ARG A 551 15.83 16.50 4.36
C ARG A 551 15.27 17.88 4.67
N SER A 552 15.96 18.90 4.23
CA SER A 552 15.44 20.27 4.23
C SER A 552 15.22 20.71 2.78
N GLY A 553 14.04 21.23 2.47
CA GLY A 553 13.73 21.79 1.17
C GLY A 553 13.63 23.31 1.28
N SER A 554 14.54 24.03 0.67
CA SER A 554 14.37 25.42 0.30
C SER A 554 15.07 25.67 -1.03
N HIS A 555 14.46 26.47 -1.89
CA HIS A 555 15.08 26.90 -3.13
C HIS A 555 16.36 27.71 -2.83
N GLY A 556 17.50 27.17 -3.24
CA GLY A 556 18.69 27.98 -3.50
C GLY A 556 19.89 27.84 -2.59
N ASP A 557 19.92 26.95 -1.57
CA ASP A 557 21.12 26.77 -0.76
C ASP A 557 21.49 25.31 -0.55
N GLU A 558 22.79 25.04 -0.48
CA GLU A 558 23.44 23.75 -0.49
C GLU A 558 22.84 22.72 0.47
N LEU A 559 22.65 21.51 -0.07
CA LEU A 559 22.14 20.33 0.63
C LEU A 559 23.23 19.80 1.58
N ALA A 560 23.08 19.98 2.88
CA ALA A 560 23.82 19.23 3.87
C ALA A 560 23.06 17.93 4.22
N LEU A 561 23.56 16.79 3.77
CA LEU A 561 23.05 15.46 4.09
C LEU A 561 23.76 14.98 5.37
N ALA A 562 23.08 14.97 6.51
CA ALA A 562 23.56 14.32 7.72
C ALA A 562 22.86 12.97 7.87
N VAL A 563 23.60 11.88 7.73
CA VAL A 563 23.13 10.52 8.03
C VAL A 563 23.68 10.15 9.40
N CYS A 564 22.83 10.07 10.40
CA CYS A 564 23.20 9.55 11.73
C CYS A 564 22.81 8.08 11.83
N ARG A 565 23.80 7.20 12.02
CA ARG A 565 23.60 5.77 12.22
C ARG A 565 23.73 5.48 13.72
N VAL A 566 22.63 5.13 14.37
CA VAL A 566 22.65 4.70 15.77
C VAL A 566 22.56 3.18 15.80
N LEU A 567 23.63 2.54 16.27
CA LEU A 567 23.69 1.09 16.52
C LEU A 567 23.27 0.83 17.97
N CYS A 568 22.08 0.26 18.18
CA CYS A 568 21.73 -0.34 19.46
C CYS A 568 22.19 -1.81 19.48
N ARG A 569 23.29 -2.09 20.18
CA ARG A 569 23.72 -3.47 20.52
C ARG A 569 23.04 -3.89 21.81
N ARG A 570 22.32 -5.01 21.79
CA ARG A 570 22.13 -5.80 23.02
C ARG A 570 23.45 -6.49 23.37
N HIS A 571 23.84 -6.30 24.59
CA HIS A 571 25.07 -6.84 25.19
C HIS A 571 25.10 -8.36 25.10
N ASP A 572 26.11 -8.90 24.39
CA ASP A 572 26.94 -9.95 24.88
C ASP A 572 28.26 -9.97 24.08
N SER A 573 29.37 -9.95 24.81
CA SER A 573 30.78 -10.11 24.42
C SER A 573 31.49 -8.96 23.69
N THR A 574 32.27 -8.23 24.48
CA THR A 574 33.67 -7.76 24.29
C THR A 574 34.16 -7.53 22.85
N GLU A 575 34.26 -6.31 22.43
CA GLU A 575 35.35 -5.47 21.90
C GLU A 575 34.85 -4.25 21.11
N PRO A 576 35.49 -3.09 21.21
CA PRO A 576 34.97 -1.85 20.60
C PRO A 576 35.51 -1.65 19.18
N ALA A 577 34.64 -1.71 18.18
CA ALA A 577 34.98 -1.30 16.82
C ALA A 577 34.63 0.21 16.60
N VAL A 578 35.49 1.09 17.12
CA VAL A 578 35.41 2.56 16.91
C VAL A 578 36.61 3.03 16.08
N HIS A 579 37.10 2.34 15.10
CA HIS A 579 38.21 2.81 14.27
C HIS A 579 38.03 2.46 12.78
N ALA A 580 37.00 2.98 12.09
CA ALA A 580 36.90 2.84 10.63
C ALA A 580 36.21 3.97 9.88
N LEU A 581 36.14 5.17 10.43
CA LEU A 581 35.47 6.29 9.73
C LEU A 581 36.33 7.54 9.48
N SER A 582 37.67 7.44 9.62
CA SER A 582 38.56 8.60 9.39
C SER A 582 39.35 8.56 8.09
N ARG A 583 39.08 7.65 7.15
CA ARG A 583 39.80 7.61 5.86
C ARG A 583 38.85 7.34 4.67
N LEU A 584 38.11 8.37 4.26
CA LEU A 584 37.61 8.46 2.88
C LEU A 584 38.26 9.68 2.21
N PRO A 585 38.90 9.51 1.06
CA PRO A 585 39.60 10.59 0.38
C PRO A 585 38.60 11.61 -0.22
N ARG A 586 38.93 12.90 -0.05
CA ARG A 586 38.21 14.09 -0.54
C ARG A 586 38.16 14.25 -2.07
N ARG A 587 38.10 13.18 -2.86
CA ARG A 587 38.24 13.25 -4.34
C ARG A 587 37.10 12.62 -5.14
N ILE A 588 35.88 12.60 -4.63
CA ILE A 588 34.69 12.16 -5.42
C ILE A 588 33.58 13.26 -5.41
N LEU A 589 33.95 14.52 -5.49
CA LEU A 589 33.00 15.65 -5.55
C LEU A 589 33.22 16.58 -6.75
N HIS A 590 33.90 16.10 -7.79
CA HIS A 590 33.96 16.83 -9.06
C HIS A 590 33.67 15.84 -10.21
N GLY A 591 32.46 15.85 -10.71
CA GLY A 591 32.04 15.13 -11.91
C GLY A 591 30.59 14.75 -11.91
N MET A 592 29.71 15.69 -11.82
CA MET A 592 28.33 15.64 -12.33
C MET A 592 27.85 17.09 -12.52
N GLU A 593 28.17 17.66 -13.66
CA GLU A 593 27.37 18.68 -14.31
C GLU A 593 26.19 18.07 -15.04
#